data_6abbcfaf31ff800e26acf11d3d767f59
#
_entry.id   6abbcfaf31ff800e26acf11d3d767f59
#
_cell.length_a   1.000
_cell.length_b   1.000
_cell.length_c   1.000
_cell.angle_alpha   90.00
_cell.angle_beta   90.00
_cell.angle_gamma   90.00
#
_symmetry.space_group_name_H-M   'P 1'
#
loop_
_entity.id
_entity.type
_entity.pdbx_description
1 polymer ?
#
loop_
_entity_poly.entity_id
_entity_poly.type
_entity_poly.pdbx_seq_one_letter_code
_entity_poly.pdbx_strand_id
1 'polypeptide(L)'
;MMGQYSLSMESANISQNRTIVPRLYYSNDLIAKIIDVLRYEKNALKKSNQLLIRTLETDDPEYLAAIDLERTVSFCLETLDHVQKNMNSISRIDEIPKTFPSLVPVIRTISAKLVEIHPESSHHLSELSVHMGSIVLDSATITTAQFDFSQSNTQSSLLLDEVKLMVDSKISKQYPHLDFF
;
A
#
# COMPACT_ATOMS: atom_id res chain seq x y z
N MET A 1 -41.83 -26.05 -4.81
CA MET A 1 -41.00 -25.21 -5.71
C MET A 1 -39.98 -24.33 -4.99
N MET A 2 -39.46 -24.70 -3.84
CA MET A 2 -38.43 -23.88 -3.10
C MET A 2 -37.00 -24.43 -3.15
N GLY A 3 -36.76 -25.55 -3.84
CA GLY A 3 -35.44 -26.21 -3.82
C GLY A 3 -34.46 -25.83 -4.94
N GLN A 4 -34.90 -25.16 -6.01
CA GLN A 4 -34.04 -24.87 -7.16
C GLN A 4 -33.28 -23.52 -7.03
N TYR A 5 -33.79 -22.57 -6.25
CA TYR A 5 -33.12 -21.27 -6.10
C TYR A 5 -31.93 -21.32 -5.12
N SER A 6 -31.94 -22.23 -4.15
CA SER A 6 -30.82 -22.37 -3.19
C SER A 6 -29.58 -23.00 -3.81
N LEU A 7 -29.75 -23.98 -4.68
CA LEU A 7 -28.65 -24.67 -5.38
C LEU A 7 -27.97 -23.78 -6.42
N SER A 8 -28.70 -22.86 -7.06
CA SER A 8 -28.11 -21.92 -8.01
C SER A 8 -27.30 -20.81 -7.31
N MET A 9 -27.69 -20.35 -6.13
CA MET A 9 -26.93 -19.39 -5.33
C MET A 9 -25.66 -20.00 -4.72
N GLU A 10 -25.70 -21.24 -4.25
CA GLU A 10 -24.51 -21.93 -3.75
C GLU A 10 -23.47 -22.18 -4.85
N SER A 11 -23.91 -22.60 -6.03
CA SER A 11 -23.00 -22.82 -7.16
C SER A 11 -22.41 -21.52 -7.72
N ALA A 12 -23.16 -20.41 -7.73
CA ALA A 12 -22.66 -19.09 -8.08
C ALA A 12 -21.63 -18.59 -7.06
N ASN A 13 -21.89 -18.72 -5.76
CA ASN A 13 -20.95 -18.39 -4.68
C ASN A 13 -19.64 -19.17 -4.77
N ILE A 14 -19.71 -20.48 -5.03
CA ILE A 14 -18.50 -21.32 -5.17
C ILE A 14 -17.69 -20.92 -6.40
N SER A 15 -18.33 -20.60 -7.52
CA SER A 15 -17.68 -20.15 -8.74
C SER A 15 -17.01 -18.77 -8.56
N GLN A 16 -17.66 -17.83 -7.89
CA GLN A 16 -17.12 -16.49 -7.60
C GLN A 16 -15.99 -16.55 -6.56
N ASN A 17 -16.07 -17.38 -5.55
CA ASN A 17 -14.99 -17.65 -4.60
C ASN A 17 -13.73 -18.17 -5.31
N ARG A 18 -13.87 -19.01 -6.34
CA ARG A 18 -12.74 -19.51 -7.14
C ARG A 18 -12.05 -18.42 -7.95
N THR A 19 -12.70 -17.28 -8.20
CA THR A 19 -12.07 -16.16 -8.93
C THR A 19 -11.43 -15.13 -8.00
N ILE A 20 -11.95 -14.92 -6.78
CA ILE A 20 -11.41 -13.94 -5.82
C ILE A 20 -10.06 -14.37 -5.25
N VAL A 21 -9.94 -15.61 -4.81
CA VAL A 21 -8.72 -16.12 -4.15
C VAL A 21 -7.46 -15.98 -5.02
N PRO A 22 -7.44 -16.40 -6.28
CA PRO A 22 -6.27 -16.19 -7.15
C PRO A 22 -5.93 -14.70 -7.34
N ARG A 23 -6.94 -13.83 -7.39
CA ARG A 23 -6.76 -12.38 -7.53
C ARG A 23 -6.13 -11.76 -6.28
N LEU A 24 -6.47 -12.24 -5.10
CA LEU A 24 -5.82 -11.85 -3.83
C LEU A 24 -4.36 -12.27 -3.82
N TYR A 25 -4.04 -13.50 -4.21
CA TYR A 25 -2.66 -13.96 -4.32
C TYR A 25 -1.85 -13.13 -5.31
N TYR A 26 -2.39 -12.85 -6.48
CA TYR A 26 -1.75 -11.99 -7.47
C TYR A 26 -1.48 -10.59 -6.91
N SER A 27 -2.47 -9.99 -6.25
CA SER A 27 -2.33 -8.68 -5.63
C SER A 27 -1.23 -8.65 -4.56
N ASN A 28 -1.18 -9.68 -3.72
CA ASN A 28 -0.17 -9.79 -2.67
C ASN A 28 1.24 -10.04 -3.23
N ASP A 29 1.38 -10.87 -4.26
CA ASP A 29 2.66 -11.13 -4.94
C ASP A 29 3.19 -9.86 -5.61
N LEU A 30 2.31 -9.08 -6.25
CA LEU A 30 2.70 -7.81 -6.87
C LEU A 30 3.17 -6.79 -5.83
N ILE A 31 2.47 -6.66 -4.71
CA ILE A 31 2.92 -5.79 -3.59
C ILE A 31 4.28 -6.25 -3.08
N ALA A 32 4.47 -7.56 -2.86
CA ALA A 32 5.75 -8.11 -2.39
C ALA A 32 6.91 -7.74 -3.31
N LYS A 33 6.72 -7.86 -4.63
CA LYS A 33 7.74 -7.48 -5.62
C LYS A 33 8.07 -5.98 -5.56
N ILE A 34 7.08 -5.12 -5.42
CA ILE A 34 7.29 -3.68 -5.31
C ILE A 34 8.01 -3.34 -3.99
N ILE A 35 7.65 -3.98 -2.89
CA ILE A 35 8.34 -3.84 -1.60
C ILE A 35 9.83 -4.18 -1.74
N ASP A 36 10.18 -5.27 -2.42
CA ASP A 36 11.57 -5.67 -2.61
C ASP A 36 12.36 -4.66 -3.46
N VAL A 37 11.74 -4.10 -4.51
CA VAL A 37 12.34 -3.02 -5.32
C VAL A 37 12.60 -1.79 -4.46
N LEU A 38 11.59 -1.31 -3.72
CA LEU A 38 11.74 -0.12 -2.88
C LEU A 38 12.72 -0.33 -1.71
N ARG A 39 12.82 -1.54 -1.18
CA ARG A 39 13.81 -1.89 -0.15
C ARG A 39 15.23 -1.80 -0.69
N TYR A 40 15.46 -2.27 -1.92
CA TYR A 40 16.74 -2.11 -2.59
C TYR A 40 17.08 -0.63 -2.82
N GLU A 41 16.14 0.14 -3.36
CA GLU A 41 16.26 1.58 -3.61
C GLU A 41 16.59 2.36 -2.33
N LYS A 42 15.83 2.14 -1.26
CA LYS A 42 16.09 2.74 0.06
C LYS A 42 17.50 2.48 0.56
N ASN A 43 17.99 1.24 0.42
CA ASN A 43 19.33 0.89 0.86
C ASN A 43 20.42 1.58 0.01
N ALA A 44 20.19 1.74 -1.29
CA ALA A 44 21.09 2.47 -2.19
C ALA A 44 21.13 3.96 -1.83
N LEU A 45 19.96 4.59 -1.64
CA LEU A 45 19.85 5.98 -1.24
C LEU A 45 20.53 6.24 0.12
N LYS A 46 20.29 5.40 1.10
CA LYS A 46 20.94 5.51 2.40
C LYS A 46 22.46 5.49 2.31
N LYS A 47 23.04 4.60 1.51
CA LYS A 47 24.49 4.54 1.29
C LYS A 47 25.01 5.79 0.60
N SER A 48 24.30 6.26 -0.44
CA SER A 48 24.63 7.49 -1.16
C SER A 48 24.60 8.71 -0.22
N ASN A 49 23.54 8.86 0.57
CA ASN A 49 23.38 9.96 1.51
C ASN A 49 24.46 9.98 2.61
N GLN A 50 24.91 8.80 3.06
CA GLN A 50 26.05 8.70 4.00
C GLN A 50 27.39 9.16 3.40
N LEU A 51 27.53 9.12 2.07
CA LEU A 51 28.68 9.70 1.38
C LEU A 51 28.53 11.22 1.23
N LEU A 52 27.35 11.70 0.87
CA LEU A 52 27.06 13.12 0.70
C LEU A 52 27.30 13.92 2.00
N ILE A 53 26.92 13.37 3.13
CA ILE A 53 27.20 13.96 4.48
C ILE A 53 28.68 14.31 4.71
N ARG A 54 29.60 13.60 4.04
CA ARG A 54 31.06 13.81 4.19
C ARG A 54 31.60 14.87 3.25
N THR A 55 30.82 15.26 2.25
CA THR A 55 31.29 16.10 1.14
C THR A 55 30.52 17.41 1.01
N LEU A 56 29.27 17.44 1.45
CA LEU A 56 28.39 18.61 1.36
C LEU A 56 28.10 19.19 2.74
N GLU A 57 27.77 20.47 2.78
CA GLU A 57 27.27 21.15 3.98
C GLU A 57 25.83 20.72 4.27
N THR A 58 25.39 20.85 5.52
CA THR A 58 24.09 20.37 5.97
C THR A 58 22.89 21.15 5.42
N ASP A 59 23.13 22.36 4.92
CA ASP A 59 22.13 23.22 4.26
C ASP A 59 22.23 23.19 2.72
N ASP A 60 23.08 22.33 2.17
CA ASP A 60 23.20 22.16 0.72
C ASP A 60 21.88 21.61 0.15
N PRO A 61 21.28 22.28 -0.87
CA PRO A 61 20.02 21.87 -1.47
C PRO A 61 20.04 20.45 -2.07
N GLU A 62 21.20 20.03 -2.60
CA GLU A 62 21.35 18.67 -3.17
C GLU A 62 21.29 17.62 -2.06
N TYR A 63 21.94 17.89 -0.93
CA TYR A 63 21.90 17.01 0.23
C TYR A 63 20.49 16.92 0.84
N LEU A 64 19.80 18.04 0.99
CA LEU A 64 18.42 18.07 1.50
C LEU A 64 17.46 17.33 0.58
N ALA A 65 17.58 17.51 -0.74
CA ALA A 65 16.76 16.80 -1.73
C ALA A 65 17.01 15.27 -1.69
N ALA A 66 18.25 14.85 -1.52
CA ALA A 66 18.61 13.43 -1.43
C ALA A 66 18.02 12.76 -0.18
N ILE A 67 17.97 13.46 0.95
CA ILE A 67 17.34 12.98 2.18
C ILE A 67 15.81 12.94 2.04
N ASP A 68 15.20 13.94 1.43
CA ASP A 68 13.76 13.95 1.18
C ASP A 68 13.33 12.80 0.25
N LEU A 69 14.17 12.47 -0.72
CA LEU A 69 13.97 11.29 -1.56
C LEU A 69 14.01 9.99 -0.75
N GLU A 70 15.02 9.80 0.13
CA GLU A 70 15.10 8.64 1.03
C GLU A 70 13.88 8.56 1.96
N ARG A 71 13.44 9.69 2.48
CA ARG A 71 12.23 9.81 3.30
C ARG A 71 10.99 9.36 2.54
N THR A 72 10.83 9.83 1.30
CA THR A 72 9.69 9.48 0.44
C THR A 72 9.67 7.99 0.10
N VAL A 73 10.80 7.41 -0.31
CA VAL A 73 10.91 5.97 -0.57
C VAL A 73 10.65 5.16 0.70
N SER A 74 11.16 5.60 1.84
CA SER A 74 10.91 4.96 3.13
C SER A 74 9.44 4.98 3.51
N PHE A 75 8.75 6.11 3.30
CA PHE A 75 7.32 6.23 3.52
C PHE A 75 6.51 5.26 2.63
N CYS A 76 6.83 5.20 1.34
CA CYS A 76 6.17 4.29 0.41
C CYS A 76 6.38 2.83 0.82
N LEU A 77 7.61 2.45 1.16
CA LEU A 77 7.96 1.10 1.60
C LEU A 77 7.21 0.69 2.87
N GLU A 78 7.28 1.48 3.94
CA GLU A 78 6.62 1.18 5.22
C GLU A 78 5.10 1.12 5.05
N THR A 79 4.53 1.99 4.21
CA THR A 79 3.08 1.96 3.92
C THR A 79 2.68 0.67 3.19
N LEU A 80 3.45 0.24 2.20
CA LEU A 80 3.18 -1.01 1.48
C LEU A 80 3.37 -2.25 2.37
N ASP A 81 4.34 -2.24 3.29
CA ASP A 81 4.48 -3.28 4.32
C ASP A 81 3.22 -3.36 5.20
N HIS A 82 2.63 -2.23 5.59
CA HIS A 82 1.36 -2.21 6.34
C HIS A 82 0.18 -2.71 5.51
N VAL A 83 0.08 -2.31 4.23
CA VAL A 83 -0.95 -2.83 3.30
C VAL A 83 -0.84 -4.34 3.17
N GLN A 84 0.36 -4.86 2.95
CA GLN A 84 0.60 -6.30 2.81
C GLN A 84 0.23 -7.07 4.07
N LYS A 85 0.57 -6.57 5.26
CA LYS A 85 0.18 -7.18 6.55
C LYS A 85 -1.34 -7.24 6.69
N ASN A 86 -2.05 -6.15 6.36
CA ASN A 86 -3.50 -6.13 6.41
C ASN A 86 -4.13 -7.12 5.41
N MET A 87 -3.59 -7.22 4.20
CA MET A 87 -4.05 -8.21 3.21
C MET A 87 -3.80 -9.65 3.69
N ASN A 88 -2.64 -9.93 4.28
CA ASN A 88 -2.28 -11.24 4.80
C ASN A 88 -3.08 -11.64 6.05
N SER A 89 -3.68 -10.69 6.75
CA SER A 89 -4.56 -10.96 7.90
C SER A 89 -5.94 -11.46 7.50
N ILE A 90 -6.33 -11.28 6.22
CA ILE A 90 -7.64 -11.69 5.72
C ILE A 90 -7.64 -13.21 5.55
N SER A 91 -8.48 -13.87 6.34
CA SER A 91 -8.68 -15.32 6.30
C SER A 91 -10.00 -15.73 5.64
N ARG A 92 -10.95 -14.80 5.53
CA ARG A 92 -12.31 -15.02 5.04
C ARG A 92 -12.72 -13.94 4.04
N ILE A 93 -13.53 -14.32 3.06
CA ILE A 93 -14.00 -13.42 1.99
C ILE A 93 -14.87 -12.28 2.54
N ASP A 94 -15.63 -12.51 3.61
CA ASP A 94 -16.47 -11.49 4.24
C ASP A 94 -15.67 -10.39 4.99
N GLU A 95 -14.36 -10.57 5.16
CA GLU A 95 -13.46 -9.55 5.70
C GLU A 95 -12.99 -8.56 4.62
N ILE A 96 -13.03 -8.94 3.35
CA ILE A 96 -12.57 -8.10 2.22
C ILE A 96 -13.35 -6.78 2.15
N PRO A 97 -14.70 -6.76 2.15
CA PRO A 97 -15.46 -5.51 2.09
C PRO A 97 -15.24 -4.58 3.29
N LYS A 98 -14.70 -5.10 4.39
CA LYS A 98 -14.38 -4.32 5.61
C LYS A 98 -12.97 -3.74 5.57
N THR A 99 -12.02 -4.45 4.97
CA THR A 99 -10.59 -4.11 5.03
C THR A 99 -10.11 -3.39 3.76
N PHE A 100 -10.42 -3.89 2.58
CA PHE A 100 -9.89 -3.37 1.32
C PHE A 100 -10.33 -1.95 0.95
N PRO A 101 -11.56 -1.49 1.27
CA PRO A 101 -11.95 -0.13 0.95
C PRO A 101 -11.02 0.94 1.53
N SER A 102 -10.40 0.67 2.69
CA SER A 102 -9.42 1.58 3.29
C SER A 102 -8.01 1.45 2.67
N LEU A 103 -7.67 0.31 2.09
CA LEU A 103 -6.34 0.07 1.49
C LEU A 103 -6.24 0.64 0.07
N VAL A 104 -7.33 0.67 -0.71
CA VAL A 104 -7.33 1.18 -2.09
C VAL A 104 -6.88 2.65 -2.18
N PRO A 105 -7.40 3.60 -1.39
CA PRO A 105 -6.90 4.98 -1.39
C PRO A 105 -5.43 5.08 -0.96
N VAL A 106 -4.98 4.25 -0.02
CA VAL A 106 -3.58 4.19 0.42
C VAL A 106 -2.68 3.83 -0.76
N ILE A 107 -3.00 2.76 -1.50
CA ILE A 107 -2.23 2.33 -2.68
C ILE A 107 -2.18 3.44 -3.74
N ARG A 108 -3.28 4.16 -3.98
CA ARG A 108 -3.30 5.31 -4.90
C ARG A 108 -2.37 6.43 -4.46
N THR A 109 -2.35 6.73 -3.17
CA THR A 109 -1.43 7.74 -2.60
C THR A 109 0.03 7.34 -2.81
N ILE A 110 0.39 6.07 -2.59
CA ILE A 110 1.74 5.58 -2.85
C ILE A 110 2.08 5.61 -4.33
N SER A 111 1.15 5.18 -5.20
CA SER A 111 1.33 5.27 -6.65
C SER A 111 1.66 6.70 -7.09
N ALA A 112 0.90 7.69 -6.61
CA ALA A 112 1.12 9.10 -6.94
C ALA A 112 2.50 9.61 -6.49
N LYS A 113 2.98 9.20 -5.31
CA LYS A 113 4.31 9.58 -4.80
C LYS A 113 5.47 8.95 -5.58
N LEU A 114 5.25 7.79 -6.19
CA LEU A 114 6.29 7.06 -6.94
C LEU A 114 6.38 7.46 -8.42
N VAL A 115 5.48 8.29 -8.94
CA VAL A 115 5.44 8.65 -10.38
C VAL A 115 6.79 9.13 -10.90
N GLU A 116 7.46 10.01 -10.15
CA GLU A 116 8.75 10.59 -10.56
C GLU A 116 9.96 9.76 -10.10
N ILE A 117 9.79 8.95 -9.06
CA ILE A 117 10.87 8.18 -8.43
C ILE A 117 11.02 6.82 -9.11
N HIS A 118 9.92 6.09 -9.26
CA HIS A 118 9.87 4.75 -9.83
C HIS A 118 8.59 4.55 -10.65
N PRO A 119 8.55 5.06 -11.91
CA PRO A 119 7.34 5.08 -12.74
C PRO A 119 6.71 3.70 -12.96
N GLU A 120 7.51 2.64 -13.10
CA GLU A 120 7.03 1.27 -13.29
C GLU A 120 6.26 0.77 -12.05
N SER A 121 6.79 0.95 -10.84
CA SER A 121 6.09 0.60 -9.60
C SER A 121 4.83 1.45 -9.42
N SER A 122 4.88 2.73 -9.77
CA SER A 122 3.71 3.61 -9.76
C SER A 122 2.59 3.08 -10.66
N HIS A 123 2.93 2.69 -11.89
CA HIS A 123 1.97 2.13 -12.83
C HIS A 123 1.34 0.84 -12.29
N HIS A 124 2.14 -0.10 -11.81
CA HIS A 124 1.66 -1.35 -11.23
C HIS A 124 0.75 -1.13 -10.02
N LEU A 125 1.07 -0.16 -9.15
CA LEU A 125 0.21 0.19 -8.00
C LEU A 125 -1.11 0.84 -8.44
N SER A 126 -1.09 1.63 -9.50
CA SER A 126 -2.31 2.21 -10.07
C SER A 126 -3.24 1.10 -10.59
N GLU A 127 -2.73 0.16 -11.38
CA GLU A 127 -3.48 -1.00 -11.85
C GLU A 127 -3.98 -1.85 -10.69
N LEU A 128 -3.14 -2.10 -9.68
CA LEU A 128 -3.49 -2.84 -8.48
C LEU A 128 -4.65 -2.19 -7.73
N SER A 129 -4.66 -0.85 -7.63
CA SER A 129 -5.75 -0.12 -6.94
C SER A 129 -7.10 -0.35 -7.62
N VAL A 130 -7.13 -0.40 -8.95
CA VAL A 130 -8.34 -0.71 -9.74
C VAL A 130 -8.75 -2.17 -9.53
N HIS A 131 -7.77 -3.07 -9.57
CA HIS A 131 -7.99 -4.50 -9.38
C HIS A 131 -8.55 -4.81 -7.98
N MET A 132 -8.00 -4.22 -6.93
CA MET A 132 -8.50 -4.36 -5.56
C MET A 132 -9.91 -3.77 -5.40
N GLY A 133 -10.19 -2.64 -6.04
CA GLY A 133 -11.55 -2.07 -6.07
C GLY A 133 -12.57 -3.04 -6.66
N SER A 134 -12.22 -3.73 -7.73
CA SER A 134 -13.05 -4.78 -8.35
C SER A 134 -13.24 -5.98 -7.40
N ILE A 135 -12.21 -6.40 -6.67
CA ILE A 135 -12.32 -7.47 -5.66
C ILE A 135 -13.31 -7.08 -4.55
N VAL A 136 -13.29 -5.82 -4.10
CA VAL A 136 -14.24 -5.30 -3.10
C VAL A 136 -15.67 -5.44 -3.59
N LEU A 137 -15.95 -4.99 -4.81
CA LEU A 137 -17.30 -5.05 -5.39
C LEU A 137 -17.80 -6.50 -5.51
N ASP A 138 -16.95 -7.39 -6.02
CA ASP A 138 -17.29 -8.80 -6.20
C ASP A 138 -17.54 -9.48 -4.84
N SER A 139 -16.68 -9.23 -3.85
CA SER A 139 -16.83 -9.80 -2.50
C SER A 139 -18.06 -9.25 -1.77
N ALA A 140 -18.36 -7.96 -1.91
CA ALA A 140 -19.56 -7.35 -1.34
C ALA A 140 -20.84 -7.93 -1.95
N THR A 141 -20.84 -8.22 -3.25
CA THR A 141 -21.97 -8.86 -3.91
C THR A 141 -22.21 -10.27 -3.38
N ILE A 142 -21.13 -11.03 -3.12
CA ILE A 142 -21.23 -12.40 -2.59
C ILE A 142 -21.72 -12.41 -1.14
N THR A 143 -21.20 -11.48 -0.32
CA THR A 143 -21.45 -11.45 1.13
C THR A 143 -22.64 -10.59 1.51
N THR A 144 -23.29 -9.89 0.55
CA THR A 144 -24.32 -8.88 0.79
C THR A 144 -23.90 -7.82 1.82
N ALA A 145 -22.59 -7.58 1.92
CA ALA A 145 -22.02 -6.65 2.88
C ALA A 145 -22.22 -5.21 2.41
N GLN A 146 -22.62 -4.35 3.34
CA GLN A 146 -22.59 -2.90 3.16
C GLN A 146 -21.26 -2.37 3.68
N PHE A 147 -20.65 -1.41 2.94
CA PHE A 147 -19.45 -0.73 3.38
C PHE A 147 -19.65 0.78 3.39
N ASP A 148 -19.04 1.41 4.39
CA ASP A 148 -19.07 2.86 4.58
C ASP A 148 -17.78 3.46 4.03
N PHE A 149 -17.88 4.16 2.88
CA PHE A 149 -16.74 4.84 2.25
C PHE A 149 -16.18 5.99 3.10
N SER A 150 -16.99 6.63 3.93
CA SER A 150 -16.51 7.72 4.80
C SER A 150 -15.60 7.19 5.89
N GLN A 151 -15.96 6.07 6.50
CA GLN A 151 -15.12 5.38 7.48
C GLN A 151 -13.83 4.85 6.85
N SER A 152 -13.89 4.32 5.63
CA SER A 152 -12.72 3.83 4.90
C SER A 152 -11.71 4.95 4.61
N ASN A 153 -12.17 6.14 4.23
CA ASN A 153 -11.30 7.28 4.00
C ASN A 153 -10.62 7.76 5.29
N THR A 154 -11.35 7.77 6.41
CA THR A 154 -10.78 8.12 7.72
C THR A 154 -9.69 7.12 8.13
N GLN A 155 -9.93 5.83 7.97
CA GLN A 155 -8.95 4.77 8.25
C GLN A 155 -7.71 4.90 7.36
N SER A 156 -7.89 5.21 6.07
CA SER A 156 -6.79 5.45 5.13
C SER A 156 -5.91 6.60 5.58
N SER A 157 -6.51 7.74 5.97
CA SER A 157 -5.78 8.91 6.44
C SER A 157 -5.01 8.61 7.72
N LEU A 158 -5.63 7.95 8.69
CA LEU A 158 -4.97 7.56 9.95
C LEU A 158 -3.75 6.67 9.71
N LEU A 159 -3.85 5.68 8.82
CA LEU A 159 -2.73 4.82 8.46
C LEU A 159 -1.58 5.62 7.84
N LEU A 160 -1.89 6.52 6.90
CA LEU A 160 -0.86 7.35 6.23
C LEU A 160 -0.17 8.30 7.22
N ASP A 161 -0.91 8.91 8.15
CA ASP A 161 -0.38 9.81 9.16
C ASP A 161 0.50 9.05 10.16
N GLU A 162 0.09 7.86 10.61
CA GLU A 162 0.87 7.00 11.50
C GLU A 162 2.21 6.61 10.86
N VAL A 163 2.19 6.14 9.61
CA VAL A 163 3.40 5.76 8.90
C VAL A 163 4.30 6.98 8.68
N LYS A 164 3.72 8.15 8.35
CA LYS A 164 4.49 9.38 8.18
C LYS A 164 5.25 9.73 9.46
N LEU A 165 4.59 9.76 10.61
CA LEU A 165 5.22 10.05 11.91
C LEU A 165 6.33 9.04 12.23
N MET A 166 6.11 7.76 11.95
CA MET A 166 7.11 6.72 12.17
C MET A 166 8.35 6.92 11.28
N VAL A 167 8.16 7.23 10.00
CA VAL A 167 9.27 7.49 9.06
C VAL A 167 10.01 8.75 9.44
N ASP A 168 9.31 9.84 9.76
CA ASP A 168 9.91 11.11 10.19
C ASP A 168 10.79 10.91 11.43
N SER A 169 10.32 10.13 12.40
CA SER A 169 11.12 9.76 13.58
C SER A 169 12.37 8.94 13.24
N LYS A 170 12.28 8.01 12.27
CA LYS A 170 13.44 7.22 11.82
C LYS A 170 14.47 8.09 11.10
N ILE A 171 14.03 8.96 10.20
CA ILE A 171 14.90 9.89 9.44
C ILE A 171 15.57 10.89 10.37
N SER A 172 14.85 11.50 11.31
CA SER A 172 15.43 12.44 12.30
C SER A 172 16.50 11.79 13.19
N LYS A 173 16.32 10.52 13.55
CA LYS A 173 17.35 9.74 14.29
C LYS A 173 18.57 9.41 13.43
N GLN A 174 18.37 9.20 12.14
CA GLN A 174 19.45 8.90 11.19
C GLN A 174 20.27 10.15 10.82
N TYR A 175 19.61 11.32 10.78
CA TYR A 175 20.17 12.62 10.41
C TYR A 175 19.88 13.68 11.48
N PRO A 176 20.48 13.54 12.69
CA PRO A 176 20.13 14.37 13.86
C PRO A 176 20.57 15.84 13.75
N HIS A 177 21.37 16.18 12.74
CA HIS A 177 21.84 17.54 12.47
C HIS A 177 20.89 18.33 11.55
N LEU A 178 19.82 17.72 11.07
CA LEU A 178 18.80 18.36 10.24
C LEU A 178 17.54 18.61 11.07
N ASP A 179 17.13 19.86 11.11
CA ASP A 179 15.83 20.26 11.67
C ASP A 179 14.76 20.03 10.58
N PHE A 180 13.99 18.94 10.71
CA PHE A 180 12.89 18.61 9.80
C PHE A 180 11.55 19.23 10.19
N PHE A 181 11.51 20.12 11.20
CA PHE A 181 10.31 20.74 11.75
C PHE A 181 10.39 22.24 11.81
#